data_05f7ba4e085ec0b83b933cab3c529f30
#
_entry.id   05f7ba4e085ec0b83b933cab3c529f30
#
_cell.length_a   1.000
_cell.length_b   1.000
_cell.length_c   1.000
_cell.angle_alpha   90.00
_cell.angle_beta   90.00
_cell.angle_gamma   90.00
#
_symmetry.space_group_name_H-M   'P 1'
#
loop_
_entity.id
_entity.type
_entity.pdbx_description
1 polymer ?
#
loop_
_entity_poly.entity_id
_entity_poly.type
_entity_poly.pdbx_seq_one_letter_code
_entity_poly.pdbx_strand_id
1 'polypeptide(L)'
;MTSSRGGTELERQITTGKLLATQGYVIGVEISGSGSRQSVALADLNGNILYKARRPLEYVPDTQTVLLLLDEMLAEVTAPERLRDGRILRVGVAVGGLVDSSQGVVRTLHHAQGWDNFPLQDYLVEKLDVPCIIDNNANAAALAEVESGAASPSGEEGGHKKGERIVLYVGLGRGIGGGLVANGKVYHGTTCTAGEIGHMQVKEHGPRCSCGAFGHLEAIASAQAISRTMIGLSVEYPETEAAILRVTGARAERITAEQVFQLATEGDPIAQRIIEDVYTYLGIALANIVYLINPGLIVLGGQVALAGELLIAPLQARVDSLCLPVVGQSVRIIQSKHGSEANIVGAVTLALQDV
;
A
#
# COMPACT_ATOMS: atom_id res chain seq x y z
N MET A 1 27.65 35.83 43.51
CA MET A 1 27.98 34.90 42.40
C MET A 1 27.08 33.70 42.53
N THR A 2 25.96 33.67 41.85
CA THR A 2 25.08 32.51 41.72
C THR A 2 24.64 32.45 40.25
N SER A 3 25.29 31.56 39.54
CA SER A 3 25.01 31.25 38.09
C SER A 3 23.68 30.53 38.00
N SER A 4 22.68 31.18 37.45
CA SER A 4 21.40 30.55 37.06
C SER A 4 21.60 29.78 35.75
N ARG A 5 21.68 28.46 35.84
CA ARG A 5 21.51 27.56 34.67
C ARG A 5 20.01 27.40 34.35
N GLY A 6 19.45 28.36 33.69
CA GLY A 6 18.14 28.21 33.07
C GLY A 6 18.37 27.84 31.60
N GLY A 7 18.22 26.55 31.24
CA GLY A 7 18.11 26.15 29.83
C GLY A 7 16.89 26.81 29.20
N THR A 8 16.99 27.17 27.93
CA THR A 8 15.89 27.78 27.18
C THR A 8 14.69 26.85 27.10
N GLU A 9 13.48 27.42 26.98
CA GLU A 9 12.22 26.65 26.76
C GLU A 9 12.37 25.64 25.61
N LEU A 10 13.09 26.03 24.55
CA LEU A 10 13.41 25.18 23.42
C LEU A 10 14.31 23.98 23.80
N GLU A 11 15.32 24.19 24.66
CA GLU A 11 16.18 23.10 25.15
C GLU A 11 15.40 22.13 26.04
N ARG A 12 14.44 22.63 26.84
CA ARG A 12 13.54 21.78 27.64
C ARG A 12 12.60 20.99 26.74
N GLN A 13 12.01 21.60 25.72
CA GLN A 13 11.15 20.91 24.74
C GLN A 13 11.93 19.86 23.93
N ILE A 14 13.15 20.15 23.49
CA ILE A 14 14.02 19.19 22.81
C ILE A 14 14.42 18.03 23.76
N THR A 15 14.72 18.34 25.02
CA THR A 15 15.09 17.31 26.01
C THR A 15 13.88 16.45 26.38
N THR A 16 12.69 17.05 26.54
CA THR A 16 11.43 16.33 26.80
C THR A 16 11.04 15.48 25.59
N GLY A 17 11.15 15.99 24.37
CA GLY A 17 10.92 15.24 23.15
C GLY A 17 11.89 14.05 22.99
N LYS A 18 13.17 14.22 23.31
CA LYS A 18 14.14 13.11 23.31
C LYS A 18 13.85 12.08 24.41
N LEU A 19 13.45 12.51 25.61
CA LEU A 19 13.06 11.60 26.69
C LEU A 19 11.78 10.81 26.34
N LEU A 20 10.78 11.46 25.72
CA LEU A 20 9.57 10.78 25.26
C LEU A 20 9.89 9.80 24.12
N ALA A 21 10.75 10.17 23.18
CA ALA A 21 11.21 9.29 22.10
C ALA A 21 11.95 8.04 22.60
N THR A 22 12.52 8.07 23.80
CA THR A 22 13.22 6.94 24.41
C THR A 22 12.35 6.06 25.30
N GLN A 23 11.11 6.46 25.62
CA GLN A 23 10.21 5.76 26.56
C GLN A 23 8.89 5.31 25.94
N GLY A 24 8.62 5.61 24.67
CA GLY A 24 7.39 5.28 23.99
C GLY A 24 7.62 4.48 22.72
N TYR A 25 6.70 3.56 22.43
CA TYR A 25 6.66 2.77 21.22
C TYR A 25 5.27 2.82 20.59
N VAL A 26 5.21 2.57 19.29
CA VAL A 26 3.97 2.30 18.57
C VAL A 26 4.04 0.93 17.91
N ILE A 27 2.86 0.34 17.69
CA ILE A 27 2.74 -0.91 16.95
C ILE A 27 2.09 -0.62 15.61
N GLY A 28 2.69 -1.10 14.51
CA GLY A 28 2.08 -1.20 13.21
C GLY A 28 1.64 -2.65 12.95
N VAL A 29 0.43 -2.82 12.42
CA VAL A 29 -0.13 -4.12 12.03
C VAL A 29 -0.53 -4.07 10.56
N GLU A 30 -0.11 -5.07 9.77
CA GLU A 30 -0.56 -5.28 8.40
C GLU A 30 -1.39 -6.55 8.33
N ILE A 31 -2.66 -6.41 7.95
CA ILE A 31 -3.57 -7.51 7.64
C ILE A 31 -3.81 -7.52 6.12
N SER A 32 -3.15 -8.46 5.44
CA SER A 32 -3.26 -8.56 3.99
C SER A 32 -4.58 -9.21 3.56
N GLY A 33 -5.36 -8.52 2.75
CA GLY A 33 -6.59 -9.06 2.16
C GLY A 33 -6.36 -10.16 1.14
N SER A 34 -5.14 -10.25 0.61
CA SER A 34 -4.76 -11.28 -0.37
C SER A 34 -4.27 -12.59 0.26
N GLY A 35 -4.17 -12.66 1.59
CA GLY A 35 -3.69 -13.84 2.31
C GLY A 35 -2.19 -14.13 2.14
N SER A 36 -1.41 -13.22 1.54
CA SER A 36 0.00 -13.49 1.27
C SER A 36 0.88 -13.43 2.52
N ARG A 37 0.55 -12.57 3.47
CA ARG A 37 1.30 -12.42 4.72
C ARG A 37 0.55 -11.57 5.73
N GLN A 38 0.89 -11.76 7.00
CA GLN A 38 0.54 -10.86 8.09
C GLN A 38 1.84 -10.33 8.71
N SER A 39 1.84 -9.10 9.16
CA SER A 39 3.03 -8.47 9.75
C SER A 39 2.64 -7.64 10.96
N VAL A 40 3.48 -7.67 12.00
CA VAL A 40 3.39 -6.77 13.15
C VAL A 40 4.77 -6.16 13.39
N ALA A 41 4.84 -4.85 13.55
CA ALA A 41 6.07 -4.11 13.77
C ALA A 41 6.01 -3.32 15.07
N LEU A 42 7.11 -3.32 15.82
CA LEU A 42 7.37 -2.39 16.93
C LEU A 42 8.25 -1.26 16.40
N ALA A 43 7.82 -0.01 16.58
CA ALA A 43 8.56 1.16 16.15
C ALA A 43 8.74 2.18 17.28
N ASP A 44 9.80 2.99 17.18
CA ASP A 44 9.99 4.16 18.03
C ASP A 44 9.11 5.34 17.57
N LEU A 45 9.09 6.42 18.36
CA LEU A 45 8.27 7.60 18.03
C LEU A 45 8.83 8.43 16.85
N ASN A 46 9.97 8.07 16.30
CA ASN A 46 10.49 8.63 15.05
C ASN A 46 10.06 7.79 13.83
N GLY A 47 9.31 6.70 14.04
CA GLY A 47 8.87 5.80 12.97
C GLY A 47 9.90 4.75 12.56
N ASN A 48 11.02 4.63 13.28
CA ASN A 48 12.00 3.58 12.99
C ASN A 48 11.47 2.23 13.47
N ILE A 49 11.33 1.26 12.57
CA ILE A 49 10.94 -0.10 12.93
C ILE A 49 12.12 -0.77 13.64
N LEU A 50 11.93 -1.09 14.91
CA LEU A 50 12.94 -1.72 15.78
C LEU A 50 12.88 -3.24 15.70
N TYR A 51 11.67 -3.78 15.54
CA TYR A 51 11.42 -5.22 15.41
C TYR A 51 10.19 -5.49 14.55
N LYS A 52 10.20 -6.61 13.83
CA LYS A 52 9.08 -7.00 12.98
C LYS A 52 8.89 -8.51 13.00
N ALA A 53 7.73 -8.95 13.42
CA ALA A 53 7.24 -10.31 13.22
C ALA A 53 6.47 -10.42 11.90
N ARG A 54 6.65 -11.52 11.20
CA ARG A 54 5.96 -11.78 9.92
C ARG A 54 5.58 -13.25 9.81
N ARG A 55 4.37 -13.50 9.35
CA ARG A 55 3.87 -14.86 9.07
C ARG A 55 3.36 -14.92 7.64
N PRO A 56 3.93 -15.79 6.81
CA PRO A 56 3.38 -16.07 5.48
C PRO A 56 2.06 -16.82 5.63
N LEU A 57 1.16 -16.60 4.68
CA LEU A 57 -0.08 -17.35 4.54
C LEU A 57 -0.15 -17.90 3.13
N GLU A 58 -0.45 -19.19 3.01
CA GLU A 58 -0.58 -19.86 1.71
C GLU A 58 -1.97 -19.67 1.09
N TYR A 59 -2.96 -19.34 1.91
CA TYR A 59 -4.36 -19.09 1.52
C TYR A 59 -4.93 -17.93 2.31
N VAL A 60 -6.11 -17.44 1.91
CA VAL A 60 -6.84 -16.41 2.68
C VAL A 60 -7.56 -17.10 3.83
N PRO A 61 -7.08 -16.96 5.07
CA PRO A 61 -7.66 -17.65 6.22
C PRO A 61 -8.93 -16.95 6.70
N ASP A 62 -9.73 -17.69 7.49
CA ASP A 62 -10.82 -17.08 8.23
C ASP A 62 -10.33 -16.10 9.31
N THR A 63 -11.23 -15.32 9.85
CA THR A 63 -10.96 -14.31 10.88
C THR A 63 -10.26 -14.92 12.09
N GLN A 64 -10.71 -16.09 12.57
CA GLN A 64 -10.17 -16.71 13.77
C GLN A 64 -8.68 -17.06 13.59
N THR A 65 -8.33 -17.64 12.44
CA THR A 65 -6.93 -17.97 12.12
C THR A 65 -6.06 -16.70 12.05
N VAL A 66 -6.56 -15.63 11.42
CA VAL A 66 -5.81 -14.35 11.37
C VAL A 66 -5.62 -13.76 12.76
N LEU A 67 -6.66 -13.77 13.61
CA LEU A 67 -6.57 -13.23 14.96
C LEU A 67 -5.61 -14.03 15.86
N LEU A 68 -5.60 -15.36 15.75
CA LEU A 68 -4.64 -16.18 16.47
C LEU A 68 -3.18 -15.86 16.08
N LEU A 69 -2.91 -15.77 14.77
CA LEU A 69 -1.58 -15.38 14.28
C LEU A 69 -1.20 -13.95 14.70
N LEU A 70 -2.17 -13.03 14.68
CA LEU A 70 -1.97 -11.67 15.15
C LEU A 70 -1.60 -11.64 16.64
N ASP A 71 -2.30 -12.41 17.44
CA ASP A 71 -2.05 -12.54 18.89
C ASP A 71 -0.65 -13.06 19.19
N GLU A 72 -0.20 -14.09 18.46
CA GLU A 72 1.16 -14.61 18.57
C GLU A 72 2.21 -13.56 18.19
N MET A 73 2.01 -12.85 17.08
CA MET A 73 2.93 -11.81 16.65
C MET A 73 2.94 -10.60 17.58
N LEU A 74 1.79 -10.21 18.12
CA LEU A 74 1.70 -9.15 19.13
C LEU A 74 2.48 -9.54 20.39
N ALA A 75 2.27 -10.74 20.92
CA ALA A 75 3.03 -11.24 22.07
C ALA A 75 4.55 -11.25 21.80
N GLU A 76 4.93 -11.63 20.56
CA GLU A 76 6.34 -11.63 20.15
C GLU A 76 6.93 -10.21 20.13
N VAL A 77 6.25 -9.22 19.51
CA VAL A 77 6.80 -7.85 19.37
C VAL A 77 6.72 -7.04 20.66
N THR A 78 5.81 -7.40 21.59
CA THR A 78 5.64 -6.72 22.88
C THR A 78 6.37 -7.42 24.03
N ALA A 79 7.24 -8.39 23.72
CA ALA A 79 8.01 -9.10 24.73
C ALA A 79 8.81 -8.11 25.62
N PRO A 80 8.86 -8.30 26.95
CA PRO A 80 9.46 -7.33 27.89
C PRO A 80 10.87 -6.91 27.54
N GLU A 81 11.69 -7.82 27.03
CA GLU A 81 13.06 -7.56 26.59
C GLU A 81 13.15 -6.58 25.40
N ARG A 82 12.09 -6.44 24.60
CA ARG A 82 12.01 -5.49 23.49
C ARG A 82 11.50 -4.11 23.90
N LEU A 83 10.55 -4.09 24.81
CA LEU A 83 10.00 -2.83 25.34
C LEU A 83 10.97 -2.16 26.31
N ARG A 84 11.87 -2.93 26.94
CA ARG A 84 12.75 -2.43 27.99
C ARG A 84 11.91 -1.74 29.09
N ASP A 85 12.16 -0.45 29.33
CA ASP A 85 11.38 0.35 30.31
C ASP A 85 10.31 1.23 29.61
N GLY A 86 10.12 1.06 28.30
CA GLY A 86 9.15 1.84 27.52
C GLY A 86 7.77 1.17 27.49
N ARG A 87 6.78 1.95 27.05
CA ARG A 87 5.39 1.49 26.91
C ARG A 87 4.87 1.69 25.49
N ILE A 88 3.91 0.87 25.10
CA ILE A 88 3.17 1.07 23.86
C ILE A 88 2.18 2.21 24.08
N LEU A 89 2.16 3.16 23.14
CA LEU A 89 1.28 4.33 23.19
C LEU A 89 0.08 4.18 22.29
N ARG A 90 0.24 3.50 21.14
CA ARG A 90 -0.84 3.35 20.15
C ARG A 90 -0.56 2.21 19.19
N VAL A 91 -1.63 1.70 18.59
CA VAL A 91 -1.59 0.73 17.48
C VAL A 91 -2.18 1.35 16.22
N GLY A 92 -1.52 1.17 15.08
CA GLY A 92 -2.05 1.48 13.76
C GLY A 92 -2.17 0.21 12.94
N VAL A 93 -3.27 0.07 12.21
CA VAL A 93 -3.56 -1.14 11.43
C VAL A 93 -3.87 -0.79 9.98
N ALA A 94 -3.12 -1.39 9.06
CA ALA A 94 -3.37 -1.35 7.63
C ALA A 94 -4.06 -2.65 7.18
N VAL A 95 -5.30 -2.56 6.70
CA VAL A 95 -6.13 -3.70 6.32
C VAL A 95 -6.36 -3.74 4.82
N GLY A 96 -6.14 -4.88 4.21
CA GLY A 96 -6.33 -5.09 2.76
C GLY A 96 -7.78 -5.43 2.39
N GLY A 97 -8.74 -4.63 2.82
CA GLY A 97 -10.18 -4.78 2.56
C GLY A 97 -10.93 -3.46 2.70
N LEU A 98 -12.24 -3.49 2.65
CA LEU A 98 -13.07 -2.32 2.90
C LEU A 98 -13.11 -2.03 4.41
N VAL A 99 -12.68 -0.83 4.79
CA VAL A 99 -12.57 -0.40 6.19
C VAL A 99 -13.39 0.86 6.42
N ASP A 100 -14.18 0.85 7.45
CA ASP A 100 -14.79 2.06 8.01
C ASP A 100 -13.88 2.56 9.14
N SER A 101 -12.93 3.41 8.79
CA SER A 101 -11.96 3.95 9.73
C SER A 101 -12.60 4.85 10.80
N SER A 102 -13.77 5.43 10.52
CA SER A 102 -14.51 6.27 11.47
C SER A 102 -15.17 5.47 12.60
N GLN A 103 -15.50 4.21 12.33
CA GLN A 103 -16.12 3.28 13.29
C GLN A 103 -15.16 2.19 13.78
N GLY A 104 -13.95 2.13 13.23
CA GLY A 104 -12.98 1.10 13.59
C GLY A 104 -13.35 -0.31 13.15
N VAL A 105 -14.12 -0.44 12.04
CA VAL A 105 -14.72 -1.69 11.59
C VAL A 105 -14.18 -2.11 10.23
N VAL A 106 -13.80 -3.38 10.09
CA VAL A 106 -13.57 -4.00 8.79
C VAL A 106 -14.92 -4.38 8.20
N ARG A 107 -15.36 -3.70 7.14
CA ARG A 107 -16.65 -3.97 6.49
C ARG A 107 -16.65 -5.30 5.77
N THR A 108 -15.57 -5.59 5.05
CA THR A 108 -15.35 -6.90 4.42
C THR A 108 -13.88 -7.06 4.05
N LEU A 109 -13.42 -8.30 4.09
CA LEU A 109 -12.13 -8.71 3.55
C LEU A 109 -12.38 -9.71 2.42
N HIS A 110 -12.09 -9.30 1.19
CA HIS A 110 -12.41 -10.12 0.02
C HIS A 110 -11.83 -11.54 0.12
N HIS A 111 -12.67 -12.54 -0.11
CA HIS A 111 -12.35 -13.97 -0.04
C HIS A 111 -12.03 -14.55 1.35
N ALA A 112 -12.15 -13.77 2.43
CA ALA A 112 -11.96 -14.24 3.80
C ALA A 112 -13.31 -14.27 4.55
N GLN A 113 -13.58 -15.38 5.25
CA GLN A 113 -14.82 -15.52 6.03
C GLN A 113 -14.72 -14.86 7.40
N GLY A 114 -15.85 -14.37 7.89
CA GLY A 114 -15.97 -13.84 9.26
C GLY A 114 -15.54 -12.39 9.45
N TRP A 115 -15.13 -11.69 8.37
CA TRP A 115 -14.72 -10.29 8.44
C TRP A 115 -15.86 -9.28 8.23
N ASP A 116 -17.08 -9.76 7.97
CA ASP A 116 -18.20 -8.87 7.69
C ASP A 116 -18.59 -8.05 8.92
N ASN A 117 -18.36 -6.75 8.87
CA ASN A 117 -18.52 -5.79 9.97
C ASN A 117 -17.79 -6.18 11.27
N PHE A 118 -16.57 -6.72 11.13
CA PHE A 118 -15.76 -7.11 12.28
C PHE A 118 -15.16 -5.87 12.99
N PRO A 119 -15.39 -5.69 14.34
CA PRO A 119 -14.93 -4.53 15.10
C PRO A 119 -13.45 -4.67 15.50
N LEU A 120 -12.55 -4.61 14.51
CA LEU A 120 -11.13 -4.87 14.69
C LEU A 120 -10.45 -3.88 15.65
N GLN A 121 -10.87 -2.62 15.63
CA GLN A 121 -10.35 -1.60 16.53
C GLN A 121 -10.65 -1.95 17.99
N ASP A 122 -11.90 -2.28 18.30
CA ASP A 122 -12.32 -2.64 19.65
C ASP A 122 -11.60 -3.90 20.15
N TYR A 123 -11.45 -4.91 19.29
CA TYR A 123 -10.69 -6.11 19.60
C TYR A 123 -9.23 -5.80 20.03
N LEU A 124 -8.55 -4.90 19.31
CA LEU A 124 -7.17 -4.55 19.61
C LEU A 124 -7.05 -3.63 20.84
N VAL A 125 -8.01 -2.72 21.03
CA VAL A 125 -8.08 -1.86 22.22
C VAL A 125 -8.30 -2.71 23.48
N GLU A 126 -9.23 -3.65 23.45
CA GLU A 126 -9.48 -4.57 24.58
C GLU A 126 -8.26 -5.43 24.91
N LYS A 127 -7.56 -5.86 23.87
CA LYS A 127 -6.39 -6.75 24.03
C LYS A 127 -5.14 -6.05 24.56
N LEU A 128 -4.86 -4.83 24.13
CA LEU A 128 -3.59 -4.13 24.40
C LEU A 128 -3.76 -2.97 25.38
N ASP A 129 -4.95 -2.60 25.73
CA ASP A 129 -5.30 -1.46 26.61
C ASP A 129 -4.65 -0.14 26.14
N VAL A 130 -4.59 0.08 24.81
CA VAL A 130 -4.07 1.29 24.19
C VAL A 130 -4.93 1.72 23.02
N PRO A 131 -4.96 3.03 22.67
CA PRO A 131 -5.69 3.50 21.48
C PRO A 131 -5.26 2.78 20.20
N CYS A 132 -6.21 2.50 19.33
CA CYS A 132 -5.99 1.86 18.05
C CYS A 132 -6.63 2.69 16.93
N ILE A 133 -5.96 2.77 15.78
CA ILE A 133 -6.47 3.36 14.54
C ILE A 133 -6.37 2.30 13.45
N ILE A 134 -7.45 2.11 12.69
CA ILE A 134 -7.43 1.21 11.55
C ILE A 134 -7.77 1.96 10.26
N ASP A 135 -7.14 1.57 9.15
CA ASP A 135 -7.45 2.12 7.83
C ASP A 135 -7.20 1.08 6.72
N ASN A 136 -7.67 1.39 5.52
CA ASN A 136 -7.34 0.62 4.33
C ASN A 136 -5.82 0.66 4.07
N ASN A 137 -5.26 -0.43 3.59
CA ASN A 137 -3.82 -0.56 3.35
C ASN A 137 -3.27 0.42 2.30
N ALA A 138 -4.06 0.78 1.27
CA ALA A 138 -3.63 1.77 0.28
C ALA A 138 -3.64 3.19 0.87
N ASN A 139 -4.58 3.51 1.76
CA ASN A 139 -4.60 4.75 2.52
C ASN A 139 -3.38 4.86 3.44
N ALA A 140 -3.09 3.80 4.19
CA ALA A 140 -1.92 3.72 5.05
C ALA A 140 -0.62 3.88 4.25
N ALA A 141 -0.49 3.19 3.11
CA ALA A 141 0.66 3.30 2.22
C ALA A 141 0.80 4.71 1.63
N ALA A 142 -0.30 5.35 1.22
CA ALA A 142 -0.30 6.74 0.75
C ALA A 142 0.24 7.70 1.81
N LEU A 143 -0.18 7.52 3.05
CA LEU A 143 0.28 8.32 4.18
C LEU A 143 1.78 8.12 4.43
N ALA A 144 2.28 6.87 4.39
CA ALA A 144 3.70 6.57 4.51
C ALA A 144 4.54 7.27 3.44
N GLU A 145 4.09 7.22 2.18
CA GLU A 145 4.80 7.87 1.07
C GLU A 145 4.86 9.40 1.22
N VAL A 146 3.83 10.01 1.79
CA VAL A 146 3.78 11.46 2.05
C VAL A 146 4.65 11.85 3.25
N GLU A 147 4.69 11.05 4.31
CA GLU A 147 5.42 11.40 5.54
C GLU A 147 6.93 11.08 5.44
N SER A 148 7.31 9.94 4.88
CA SER A 148 8.70 9.46 4.87
C SER A 148 9.15 8.83 3.55
N GLY A 149 8.27 8.73 2.56
CA GLY A 149 8.50 8.05 1.29
C GLY A 149 8.89 8.97 0.13
N ALA A 150 8.51 8.53 -1.08
CA ALA A 150 8.83 9.21 -2.33
C ALA A 150 8.14 10.59 -2.47
N ALA A 151 7.00 10.78 -1.80
CA ALA A 151 6.24 12.04 -1.81
C ALA A 151 6.55 12.95 -0.62
N SER A 152 7.50 12.58 0.25
CA SER A 152 7.85 13.40 1.42
C SER A 152 8.56 14.70 1.01
N PRO A 153 8.49 15.76 1.83
CA PRO A 153 9.19 17.04 1.55
C PRO A 153 10.71 16.90 1.45
N SER A 154 11.29 15.86 2.08
CA SER A 154 12.71 15.52 2.04
C SER A 154 13.05 14.52 0.93
N GLY A 155 12.07 14.03 0.16
CA GLY A 155 12.30 13.12 -0.96
C GLY A 155 13.00 13.85 -2.13
N GLU A 156 13.68 13.08 -2.98
CA GLU A 156 14.40 13.61 -4.17
C GLU A 156 13.47 14.40 -5.09
N GLU A 157 12.18 14.12 -5.05
CA GLU A 157 11.11 14.74 -5.82
C GLU A 157 10.44 15.92 -5.08
N GLY A 158 10.93 16.27 -3.87
CA GLY A 158 10.31 17.21 -2.92
C GLY A 158 10.58 18.67 -3.22
N GLY A 159 9.84 19.28 -4.14
CA GLY A 159 9.82 20.74 -4.34
C GLY A 159 8.66 21.48 -3.68
N HIS A 160 7.77 20.79 -2.95
CA HIS A 160 6.54 21.38 -2.42
C HIS A 160 6.50 21.32 -0.89
N LYS A 161 5.85 22.31 -0.27
CA LYS A 161 5.66 22.34 1.17
C LYS A 161 4.73 21.19 1.61
N LYS A 162 5.00 20.64 2.79
CA LYS A 162 4.10 19.65 3.41
C LYS A 162 2.69 20.26 3.49
N GLY A 163 1.69 19.58 2.93
CA GLY A 163 0.30 20.01 2.96
C GLY A 163 -0.23 20.76 1.73
N GLU A 164 0.61 21.11 0.76
CA GLU A 164 0.17 21.82 -0.46
C GLU A 164 -0.10 20.88 -1.66
N ARG A 165 -0.01 19.57 -1.48
CA ARG A 165 -0.07 18.62 -2.57
C ARG A 165 -1.19 17.61 -2.39
N ILE A 166 -1.86 17.29 -3.48
CA ILE A 166 -2.68 16.08 -3.57
C ILE A 166 -1.78 14.96 -4.11
N VAL A 167 -1.70 13.87 -3.37
CA VAL A 167 -0.93 12.67 -3.72
C VAL A 167 -1.88 11.50 -3.84
N LEU A 168 -1.81 10.79 -4.96
CA LEU A 168 -2.48 9.51 -5.16
C LEU A 168 -1.45 8.38 -5.06
N TYR A 169 -1.64 7.47 -4.14
CA TYR A 169 -0.94 6.19 -4.12
C TYR A 169 -1.77 5.15 -4.88
N VAL A 170 -1.12 4.35 -5.71
CA VAL A 170 -1.73 3.24 -6.46
C VAL A 170 -0.97 1.96 -6.13
N GLY A 171 -1.58 1.10 -5.37
CA GLY A 171 -1.04 -0.20 -5.00
C GLY A 171 -1.36 -1.24 -6.07
N LEU A 172 -0.41 -1.53 -6.95
CA LEU A 172 -0.51 -2.52 -8.03
C LEU A 172 -0.01 -3.88 -7.54
N GLY A 173 -0.75 -4.48 -6.63
CA GLY A 173 -0.46 -5.78 -6.03
C GLY A 173 -1.27 -6.90 -6.65
N ARG A 174 -1.62 -7.91 -5.83
CA ARG A 174 -2.54 -8.98 -6.23
C ARG A 174 -3.90 -8.42 -6.72
N GLY A 175 -4.42 -7.39 -6.06
CA GLY A 175 -5.47 -6.49 -6.53
C GLY A 175 -4.92 -5.09 -6.81
N ILE A 176 -5.81 -4.14 -7.07
CA ILE A 176 -5.47 -2.72 -7.23
C ILE A 176 -6.24 -1.89 -6.22
N GLY A 177 -5.51 -1.22 -5.32
CA GLY A 177 -6.07 -0.25 -4.38
C GLY A 177 -5.51 1.15 -4.62
N GLY A 178 -6.26 2.17 -4.20
CA GLY A 178 -5.81 3.55 -4.22
C GLY A 178 -5.95 4.22 -2.86
N GLY A 179 -5.01 5.09 -2.52
CA GLY A 179 -5.07 5.95 -1.35
C GLY A 179 -4.83 7.40 -1.75
N LEU A 180 -5.72 8.29 -1.32
CA LEU A 180 -5.65 9.70 -1.65
C LEU A 180 -5.29 10.51 -0.40
N VAL A 181 -4.20 11.25 -0.47
CA VAL A 181 -3.79 12.20 0.57
C VAL A 181 -3.92 13.62 0.03
N ALA A 182 -4.71 14.43 0.70
CA ALA A 182 -4.90 15.83 0.37
C ALA A 182 -4.57 16.68 1.60
N ASN A 183 -3.70 17.67 1.43
CA ASN A 183 -3.26 18.54 2.53
C ASN A 183 -2.69 17.78 3.74
N GLY A 184 -1.95 16.71 3.48
CA GLY A 184 -1.33 15.84 4.50
C GLY A 184 -2.30 14.91 5.24
N LYS A 185 -3.57 14.82 4.80
CA LYS A 185 -4.57 13.95 5.41
C LYS A 185 -5.17 12.99 4.40
N VAL A 186 -5.45 11.78 4.82
CA VAL A 186 -6.15 10.78 3.99
C VAL A 186 -7.56 11.29 3.68
N TYR A 187 -7.95 11.21 2.41
CA TYR A 187 -9.30 11.50 1.96
C TYR A 187 -10.12 10.21 1.93
N HIS A 188 -10.96 10.01 2.92
CA HIS A 188 -11.75 8.80 3.09
C HIS A 188 -13.05 8.77 2.26
N GLY A 189 -13.56 9.94 1.84
CA GLY A 189 -14.89 10.04 1.25
C GLY A 189 -16.01 9.84 2.31
N THR A 190 -17.25 9.80 1.84
CA THR A 190 -18.43 9.75 2.72
C THR A 190 -18.58 8.41 3.47
N THR A 191 -18.15 7.32 2.85
CA THR A 191 -18.32 5.95 3.34
C THR A 191 -16.98 5.26 3.66
N CYS A 192 -15.90 6.02 3.79
CA CYS A 192 -14.54 5.53 3.97
C CYS A 192 -14.04 4.61 2.86
N THR A 193 -14.60 4.73 1.65
CA THR A 193 -14.26 3.90 0.47
C THR A 193 -13.71 4.70 -0.70
N ALA A 194 -13.25 5.94 -0.48
CA ALA A 194 -12.57 6.68 -1.53
C ALA A 194 -11.28 5.95 -1.92
N GLY A 195 -10.94 6.00 -3.21
CA GLY A 195 -9.72 5.34 -3.70
C GLY A 195 -9.92 3.92 -4.22
N GLU A 196 -11.13 3.39 -4.31
CA GLU A 196 -11.44 2.07 -4.91
C GLU A 196 -11.23 2.06 -6.44
N ILE A 197 -10.06 2.55 -6.88
CA ILE A 197 -9.72 2.75 -8.30
C ILE A 197 -9.61 1.44 -9.08
N GLY A 198 -9.28 0.33 -8.41
CA GLY A 198 -9.25 -1.00 -9.01
C GLY A 198 -10.60 -1.44 -9.55
N HIS A 199 -11.70 -0.90 -9.02
CA HIS A 199 -13.07 -1.18 -9.45
C HIS A 199 -13.63 -0.19 -10.48
N MET A 200 -12.82 0.74 -10.99
CA MET A 200 -13.20 1.55 -12.15
C MET A 200 -13.36 0.66 -13.38
N GLN A 201 -14.51 0.77 -14.06
CA GLN A 201 -14.71 0.11 -15.35
C GLN A 201 -13.93 0.87 -16.43
N VAL A 202 -12.90 0.23 -16.98
CA VAL A 202 -12.05 0.80 -18.03
C VAL A 202 -12.21 0.10 -19.38
N LYS A 203 -12.93 -1.04 -19.40
CA LYS A 203 -13.20 -1.83 -20.60
C LYS A 203 -14.62 -2.40 -20.55
N GLU A 204 -15.52 -1.94 -21.40
CA GLU A 204 -16.95 -2.34 -21.37
C GLU A 204 -17.15 -3.86 -21.39
N HIS A 205 -16.50 -4.57 -22.30
CA HIS A 205 -16.56 -6.03 -22.43
C HIS A 205 -15.26 -6.69 -21.95
N GLY A 206 -14.73 -6.22 -20.82
CA GLY A 206 -13.49 -6.72 -20.26
C GLY A 206 -13.66 -8.01 -19.42
N PRO A 207 -12.56 -8.53 -18.85
CA PRO A 207 -12.60 -9.71 -18.00
C PRO A 207 -13.44 -9.49 -16.74
N ARG A 208 -13.93 -10.59 -16.16
CA ARG A 208 -14.69 -10.56 -14.92
C ARG A 208 -13.76 -10.25 -13.74
N CYS A 209 -14.12 -9.26 -12.95
CA CYS A 209 -13.47 -8.91 -11.69
C CYS A 209 -13.90 -9.84 -10.54
N SER A 210 -13.10 -9.92 -9.50
CA SER A 210 -13.39 -10.65 -8.26
C SER A 210 -14.68 -10.18 -7.57
N CYS A 211 -15.03 -8.90 -7.69
CA CYS A 211 -16.28 -8.33 -7.17
C CYS A 211 -17.53 -8.72 -7.96
N GLY A 212 -17.39 -9.46 -9.07
CA GLY A 212 -18.49 -9.93 -9.93
C GLY A 212 -18.79 -9.08 -11.15
N ALA A 213 -18.37 -7.82 -11.20
CA ALA A 213 -18.54 -6.93 -12.34
C ALA A 213 -17.50 -7.21 -13.46
N PHE A 214 -17.66 -6.57 -14.63
CA PHE A 214 -16.81 -6.80 -15.79
C PHE A 214 -16.02 -5.55 -16.15
N GLY A 215 -14.80 -5.75 -16.70
CA GLY A 215 -13.98 -4.69 -17.26
C GLY A 215 -13.35 -3.74 -16.24
N HIS A 216 -13.32 -4.13 -14.99
CA HIS A 216 -12.64 -3.38 -13.93
C HIS A 216 -11.12 -3.40 -14.13
N LEU A 217 -10.46 -2.29 -13.78
CA LEU A 217 -9.02 -2.11 -13.90
C LEU A 217 -8.23 -3.25 -13.23
N GLU A 218 -8.64 -3.66 -12.03
CA GLU A 218 -8.01 -4.76 -11.30
C GLU A 218 -7.96 -6.06 -12.08
N ALA A 219 -9.03 -6.39 -12.82
CA ALA A 219 -9.10 -7.61 -13.61
C ALA A 219 -8.17 -7.60 -14.85
N ILE A 220 -7.55 -6.46 -15.17
CA ILE A 220 -6.67 -6.27 -16.33
C ILE A 220 -5.23 -6.01 -15.90
N ALA A 221 -5.00 -5.08 -14.96
CA ALA A 221 -3.69 -4.52 -14.66
C ALA A 221 -3.12 -4.92 -13.28
N SER A 222 -3.82 -5.74 -12.49
CA SER A 222 -3.25 -6.26 -11.25
C SER A 222 -2.18 -7.33 -11.53
N ALA A 223 -1.26 -7.55 -10.60
CA ALA A 223 -0.23 -8.59 -10.73
C ALA A 223 -0.84 -9.98 -10.98
N GLN A 224 -1.95 -10.30 -10.28
CA GLN A 224 -2.66 -11.56 -10.49
C GLN A 224 -3.31 -11.64 -11.87
N ALA A 225 -3.88 -10.53 -12.36
CA ALA A 225 -4.50 -10.50 -13.68
C ALA A 225 -3.46 -10.69 -14.79
N ILE A 226 -2.33 -10.00 -14.71
CA ILE A 226 -1.20 -10.12 -15.66
C ILE A 226 -0.70 -11.57 -15.71
N SER A 227 -0.36 -12.15 -14.56
CA SER A 227 0.15 -13.53 -14.48
C SER A 227 -0.86 -14.54 -15.00
N ARG A 228 -2.14 -14.44 -14.59
CA ARG A 228 -3.21 -15.33 -15.03
C ARG A 228 -3.45 -15.24 -16.55
N THR A 229 -3.44 -14.03 -17.11
CA THR A 229 -3.64 -13.82 -18.53
C THR A 229 -2.47 -14.40 -19.33
N MET A 230 -1.23 -14.20 -18.86
CA MET A 230 -0.04 -14.79 -19.48
C MET A 230 -0.10 -16.32 -19.53
N ILE A 231 -0.42 -16.96 -18.41
CA ILE A 231 -0.58 -18.41 -18.33
C ILE A 231 -1.70 -18.89 -19.25
N GLY A 232 -2.87 -18.23 -19.21
CA GLY A 232 -4.02 -18.63 -20.00
C GLY A 232 -3.78 -18.57 -21.51
N LEU A 233 -3.11 -17.51 -21.98
CA LEU A 233 -2.79 -17.35 -23.40
C LEU A 233 -1.64 -18.24 -23.85
N SER A 234 -0.65 -18.54 -23.00
CA SER A 234 0.52 -19.33 -23.38
C SER A 234 0.17 -20.78 -23.80
N VAL A 235 -0.95 -21.29 -23.35
CA VAL A 235 -1.43 -22.67 -23.74
C VAL A 235 -1.55 -22.84 -25.25
N GLU A 236 -1.86 -21.75 -25.99
CA GLU A 236 -1.99 -21.76 -27.45
C GLU A 236 -0.67 -21.41 -28.17
N TYR A 237 0.38 -21.03 -27.42
CA TYR A 237 1.65 -20.53 -27.95
C TYR A 237 2.85 -21.25 -27.29
N PRO A 238 3.35 -22.33 -27.88
CA PRO A 238 4.43 -23.17 -27.29
C PRO A 238 5.72 -22.39 -27.02
N GLU A 239 6.05 -21.36 -27.82
CA GLU A 239 7.23 -20.54 -27.62
C GLU A 239 7.10 -19.67 -26.36
N THR A 240 5.92 -19.12 -26.12
CA THR A 240 5.59 -18.36 -24.91
C THR A 240 5.58 -19.28 -23.68
N GLU A 241 5.03 -20.49 -23.79
CA GLU A 241 5.08 -21.47 -22.72
C GLU A 241 6.53 -21.83 -22.35
N ALA A 242 7.38 -22.08 -23.34
CA ALA A 242 8.81 -22.35 -23.13
C ALA A 242 9.52 -21.15 -22.46
N ALA A 243 9.18 -19.91 -22.85
CA ALA A 243 9.72 -18.70 -22.24
C ALA A 243 9.31 -18.57 -20.75
N ILE A 244 8.04 -18.84 -20.43
CA ILE A 244 7.55 -18.87 -19.03
C ILE A 244 8.32 -19.91 -18.23
N LEU A 245 8.43 -21.14 -18.72
CA LEU A 245 9.12 -22.24 -18.02
C LEU A 245 10.60 -21.90 -17.77
N ARG A 246 11.25 -21.22 -18.70
CA ARG A 246 12.64 -20.75 -18.56
C ARG A 246 12.81 -19.78 -17.40
N VAL A 247 11.93 -18.78 -17.28
CA VAL A 247 12.06 -17.71 -16.25
C VAL A 247 11.53 -18.13 -14.88
N THR A 248 10.65 -19.17 -14.82
CA THR A 248 10.03 -19.62 -13.57
C THR A 248 10.67 -20.90 -12.99
N GLY A 249 11.67 -21.48 -13.67
CA GLY A 249 12.26 -22.75 -13.26
C GLY A 249 11.30 -23.92 -13.36
N ALA A 250 10.60 -24.04 -14.50
CA ALA A 250 9.64 -25.10 -14.85
C ALA A 250 8.33 -25.11 -14.03
N ARG A 251 7.92 -23.94 -13.48
CA ARG A 251 6.64 -23.79 -12.76
C ARG A 251 5.88 -22.59 -13.31
N ALA A 252 5.11 -22.78 -14.36
CA ALA A 252 4.37 -21.73 -15.05
C ALA A 252 3.47 -20.90 -14.11
N GLU A 253 2.87 -21.55 -13.11
CA GLU A 253 2.01 -20.91 -12.11
C GLU A 253 2.74 -19.90 -11.21
N ARG A 254 4.07 -19.87 -11.25
CA ARG A 254 4.91 -18.94 -10.47
C ARG A 254 5.31 -17.69 -11.22
N ILE A 255 4.88 -17.52 -12.49
CA ILE A 255 5.25 -16.32 -13.23
C ILE A 255 4.74 -15.07 -12.53
N THR A 256 5.63 -14.10 -12.38
CA THR A 256 5.32 -12.80 -11.76
C THR A 256 5.02 -11.75 -12.83
N ALA A 257 4.32 -10.69 -12.45
CA ALA A 257 4.09 -9.56 -13.36
C ALA A 257 5.43 -8.96 -13.86
N GLU A 258 6.43 -8.81 -13.00
CA GLU A 258 7.77 -8.34 -13.36
C GLU A 258 8.41 -9.20 -14.47
N GLN A 259 8.31 -10.54 -14.35
CA GLN A 259 8.80 -11.45 -15.37
C GLN A 259 8.04 -11.32 -16.69
N VAL A 260 6.73 -11.01 -16.66
CA VAL A 260 5.98 -10.72 -17.89
C VAL A 260 6.47 -9.43 -18.55
N PHE A 261 6.79 -8.37 -17.79
CA PHE A 261 7.43 -7.18 -18.33
C PHE A 261 8.79 -7.49 -18.96
N GLN A 262 9.60 -8.33 -18.32
CA GLN A 262 10.87 -8.77 -18.86
C GLN A 262 10.69 -9.54 -20.19
N LEU A 263 9.77 -10.51 -20.25
CA LEU A 263 9.48 -11.26 -21.47
C LEU A 263 8.98 -10.36 -22.60
N ALA A 264 8.18 -9.35 -22.29
CA ALA A 264 7.76 -8.35 -23.27
C ALA A 264 8.96 -7.59 -23.88
N THR A 265 9.93 -7.23 -23.04
CA THR A 265 11.18 -6.58 -23.48
C THR A 265 12.05 -7.52 -24.33
N GLU A 266 12.05 -8.82 -24.04
CA GLU A 266 12.72 -9.86 -24.80
C GLU A 266 12.02 -10.19 -26.15
N GLY A 267 10.84 -9.59 -26.40
CA GLY A 267 10.12 -9.70 -27.68
C GLY A 267 9.04 -10.78 -27.71
N ASP A 268 8.66 -11.38 -26.55
CA ASP A 268 7.54 -12.32 -26.51
C ASP A 268 6.23 -11.60 -26.89
N PRO A 269 5.52 -12.04 -27.97
CA PRO A 269 4.39 -11.31 -28.50
C PRO A 269 3.16 -11.32 -27.58
N ILE A 270 3.00 -12.35 -26.76
CA ILE A 270 1.91 -12.45 -25.80
C ILE A 270 2.15 -11.54 -24.62
N ALA A 271 3.38 -11.54 -24.09
CA ALA A 271 3.78 -10.60 -23.04
C ALA A 271 3.64 -9.14 -23.49
N GLN A 272 4.09 -8.81 -24.72
CA GLN A 272 3.94 -7.45 -25.28
C GLN A 272 2.48 -7.02 -25.34
N ARG A 273 1.58 -7.89 -25.81
CA ARG A 273 0.13 -7.61 -25.86
C ARG A 273 -0.45 -7.36 -24.48
N ILE A 274 -0.08 -8.16 -23.48
CA ILE A 274 -0.56 -8.01 -22.10
C ILE A 274 -0.09 -6.69 -21.51
N ILE A 275 1.18 -6.34 -21.71
CA ILE A 275 1.76 -5.11 -21.16
C ILE A 275 1.18 -3.86 -21.86
N GLU A 276 0.88 -3.93 -23.17
CA GLU A 276 0.17 -2.85 -23.88
C GLU A 276 -1.25 -2.65 -23.33
N ASP A 277 -1.96 -3.71 -23.00
CA ASP A 277 -3.26 -3.61 -22.31
C ASP A 277 -3.10 -2.92 -20.93
N VAL A 278 -2.05 -3.25 -20.17
CA VAL A 278 -1.74 -2.59 -18.88
C VAL A 278 -1.52 -1.09 -19.07
N TYR A 279 -0.67 -0.67 -20.01
CA TYR A 279 -0.43 0.76 -20.30
C TYR A 279 -1.71 1.47 -20.73
N THR A 280 -2.50 0.81 -21.56
CA THR A 280 -3.74 1.39 -22.09
C THR A 280 -4.76 1.63 -20.99
N TYR A 281 -5.11 0.60 -20.23
CA TYR A 281 -6.22 0.68 -19.29
C TYR A 281 -5.84 1.35 -17.97
N LEU A 282 -4.61 1.16 -17.49
CA LEU A 282 -4.09 1.92 -16.34
C LEU A 282 -3.94 3.40 -16.71
N GLY A 283 -3.43 3.70 -17.92
CA GLY A 283 -3.33 5.06 -18.42
C GLY A 283 -4.69 5.78 -18.52
N ILE A 284 -5.73 5.10 -19.02
CA ILE A 284 -7.11 5.63 -19.04
C ILE A 284 -7.61 5.92 -17.64
N ALA A 285 -7.44 4.99 -16.70
CA ALA A 285 -7.88 5.18 -15.32
C ALA A 285 -7.17 6.37 -14.67
N LEU A 286 -5.85 6.47 -14.81
CA LEU A 286 -5.07 7.56 -14.24
C LEU A 286 -5.40 8.91 -14.88
N ALA A 287 -5.56 8.97 -16.20
CA ALA A 287 -5.96 10.20 -16.89
C ALA A 287 -7.33 10.71 -16.40
N ASN A 288 -8.30 9.82 -16.20
CA ASN A 288 -9.60 10.18 -15.64
C ASN A 288 -9.47 10.73 -14.22
N ILE A 289 -8.62 10.13 -13.38
CA ILE A 289 -8.35 10.63 -12.02
C ILE A 289 -7.63 11.99 -12.08
N VAL A 290 -6.70 12.16 -13.00
CA VAL A 290 -5.99 13.44 -13.20
C VAL A 290 -6.99 14.54 -13.54
N TYR A 291 -7.96 14.30 -14.42
CA TYR A 291 -9.01 15.27 -14.72
C TYR A 291 -9.94 15.55 -13.54
N LEU A 292 -10.24 14.54 -12.72
CA LEU A 292 -11.21 14.67 -11.62
C LEU A 292 -10.60 15.32 -10.36
N ILE A 293 -9.37 14.94 -10.01
CA ILE A 293 -8.75 15.27 -8.73
C ILE A 293 -7.55 16.20 -8.89
N ASN A 294 -6.89 16.17 -10.06
CA ASN A 294 -5.67 16.91 -10.38
C ASN A 294 -4.55 16.71 -9.34
N PRO A 295 -4.11 15.44 -9.07
CA PRO A 295 -3.02 15.20 -8.15
C PRO A 295 -1.71 15.74 -8.72
N GLY A 296 -0.86 16.29 -7.89
CA GLY A 296 0.49 16.70 -8.31
C GLY A 296 1.44 15.51 -8.44
N LEU A 297 1.12 14.39 -7.79
CA LEU A 297 1.96 13.20 -7.75
C LEU A 297 1.11 11.93 -7.70
N ILE A 298 1.50 10.94 -8.50
CA ILE A 298 0.98 9.56 -8.46
C ILE A 298 2.14 8.65 -8.07
N VAL A 299 2.01 7.94 -6.95
CA VAL A 299 3.03 7.00 -6.45
C VAL A 299 2.57 5.59 -6.74
N LEU A 300 3.33 4.84 -7.53
CA LEU A 300 3.03 3.44 -7.86
C LEU A 300 3.76 2.50 -6.91
N GLY A 301 3.03 1.68 -6.19
CA GLY A 301 3.56 0.63 -5.33
C GLY A 301 3.04 -0.76 -5.73
N GLY A 302 3.44 -1.78 -4.95
CA GLY A 302 3.04 -3.16 -5.19
C GLY A 302 3.91 -3.89 -6.21
N GLN A 303 3.51 -5.12 -6.53
CA GLN A 303 4.33 -6.06 -7.32
C GLN A 303 4.54 -5.63 -8.76
N VAL A 304 3.53 -5.03 -9.41
CA VAL A 304 3.66 -4.55 -10.80
C VAL A 304 4.63 -3.38 -10.88
N ALA A 305 4.67 -2.52 -9.84
CA ALA A 305 5.59 -1.39 -9.79
C ALA A 305 7.07 -1.79 -9.70
N LEU A 306 7.37 -3.06 -9.39
CA LEU A 306 8.74 -3.60 -9.43
C LEU A 306 9.34 -3.60 -10.84
N ALA A 307 8.50 -3.50 -11.89
CA ALA A 307 8.97 -3.30 -13.26
C ALA A 307 9.70 -1.96 -13.47
N GLY A 308 9.60 -1.01 -12.50
CA GLY A 308 10.34 0.24 -12.49
C GLY A 308 10.09 1.08 -13.75
N GLU A 309 11.18 1.51 -14.41
CA GLU A 309 11.10 2.34 -15.62
C GLU A 309 10.38 1.66 -16.79
N LEU A 310 10.32 0.33 -16.84
CA LEU A 310 9.54 -0.39 -17.84
C LEU A 310 8.04 -0.12 -17.72
N LEU A 311 7.56 0.23 -16.51
CA LEU A 311 6.18 0.64 -16.27
C LEU A 311 6.02 2.16 -16.28
N ILE A 312 6.87 2.89 -15.56
CA ILE A 312 6.66 4.31 -15.23
C ILE A 312 6.74 5.20 -16.46
N ALA A 313 7.83 5.09 -17.24
CA ALA A 313 8.04 5.96 -18.40
C ALA A 313 6.96 5.81 -19.50
N PRO A 314 6.57 4.57 -19.92
CA PRO A 314 5.47 4.41 -20.88
C PRO A 314 4.12 4.87 -20.32
N LEU A 315 3.87 4.65 -19.02
CA LEU A 315 2.62 5.06 -18.38
C LEU A 315 2.52 6.59 -18.26
N GLN A 316 3.61 7.29 -17.92
CA GLN A 316 3.67 8.75 -17.92
C GLN A 316 3.35 9.29 -19.32
N ALA A 317 4.04 8.77 -20.35
CA ALA A 317 3.80 9.16 -21.75
C ALA A 317 2.35 8.90 -22.16
N ARG A 318 1.74 7.81 -21.70
CA ARG A 318 0.33 7.49 -21.98
C ARG A 318 -0.60 8.48 -21.31
N VAL A 319 -0.41 8.81 -20.04
CA VAL A 319 -1.22 9.83 -19.34
C VAL A 319 -1.07 11.19 -20.00
N ASP A 320 0.16 11.60 -20.33
CA ASP A 320 0.43 12.86 -21.04
C ASP A 320 -0.31 12.94 -22.38
N SER A 321 -0.38 11.83 -23.13
CA SER A 321 -1.08 11.76 -24.41
C SER A 321 -2.61 11.82 -24.29
N LEU A 322 -3.16 11.40 -23.16
CA LEU A 322 -4.61 11.38 -22.89
C LEU A 322 -5.11 12.66 -22.23
N CYS A 323 -4.21 13.43 -21.61
CA CYS A 323 -4.57 14.66 -20.91
C CYS A 323 -4.32 15.92 -21.76
N LEU A 324 -5.06 16.99 -21.45
CA LEU A 324 -4.70 18.33 -21.96
C LEU A 324 -3.29 18.67 -21.50
N PRO A 325 -2.43 19.30 -22.33
CA PRO A 325 -1.02 19.53 -22.01
C PRO A 325 -0.79 20.22 -20.66
N VAL A 326 -1.60 21.23 -20.33
CA VAL A 326 -1.50 21.97 -19.06
C VAL A 326 -1.80 21.07 -17.84
N VAL A 327 -2.62 20.04 -18.02
CA VAL A 327 -3.03 19.11 -16.96
C VAL A 327 -2.04 17.95 -16.87
N GLY A 328 -1.70 17.30 -17.99
CA GLY A 328 -0.75 16.18 -18.02
C GLY A 328 0.62 16.55 -17.48
N GLN A 329 1.16 17.72 -17.88
CA GLN A 329 2.46 18.22 -17.42
C GLN A 329 2.49 18.62 -15.94
N SER A 330 1.35 18.73 -15.27
CA SER A 330 1.27 19.05 -13.84
C SER A 330 1.38 17.84 -12.93
N VAL A 331 1.22 16.62 -13.47
CA VAL A 331 1.26 15.37 -12.71
C VAL A 331 2.53 14.57 -13.03
N ARG A 332 3.14 13.98 -12.01
CA ARG A 332 4.26 13.07 -12.18
C ARG A 332 3.91 11.70 -11.61
N ILE A 333 4.35 10.66 -12.30
CA ILE A 333 4.23 9.26 -11.87
C ILE A 333 5.60 8.80 -11.40
N ILE A 334 5.68 8.31 -10.17
CA ILE A 334 6.94 7.85 -9.57
C ILE A 334 6.74 6.50 -8.88
N GLN A 335 7.86 5.81 -8.62
CA GLN A 335 7.84 4.55 -7.87
C GLN A 335 7.79 4.81 -6.35
N SER A 336 7.06 3.95 -5.63
CA SER A 336 7.04 3.91 -4.17
C SER A 336 8.45 3.68 -3.61
N LYS A 337 8.85 4.49 -2.65
CA LYS A 337 10.10 4.32 -1.90
C LYS A 337 10.03 3.14 -0.93
N HIS A 338 8.87 2.94 -0.32
CA HIS A 338 8.69 1.86 0.67
C HIS A 338 8.45 0.50 0.03
N GLY A 339 8.10 0.44 -1.27
CA GLY A 339 7.94 -0.79 -2.04
C GLY A 339 6.99 -1.79 -1.35
N SER A 340 7.49 -3.00 -1.07
CA SER A 340 6.69 -4.05 -0.41
C SER A 340 6.42 -3.79 1.07
N GLU A 341 7.07 -2.82 1.69
CA GLU A 341 6.93 -2.46 3.10
C GLU A 341 5.93 -1.29 3.30
N ALA A 342 5.39 -0.72 2.24
CA ALA A 342 4.54 0.47 2.30
C ALA A 342 3.35 0.32 3.29
N ASN A 343 2.73 -0.86 3.33
CA ASN A 343 1.59 -1.11 4.21
C ASN A 343 1.99 -1.12 5.69
N ILE A 344 3.08 -1.82 6.04
CA ILE A 344 3.50 -1.89 7.46
C ILE A 344 4.11 -0.56 7.93
N VAL A 345 4.83 0.15 7.07
CA VAL A 345 5.30 1.52 7.35
C VAL A 345 4.09 2.44 7.51
N GLY A 346 3.08 2.30 6.66
CA GLY A 346 1.82 3.04 6.75
C GLY A 346 1.07 2.77 8.05
N ALA A 347 1.02 1.52 8.50
CA ALA A 347 0.43 1.17 9.79
C ALA A 347 1.18 1.85 10.96
N VAL A 348 2.52 1.87 10.92
CA VAL A 348 3.33 2.62 11.92
C VAL A 348 3.03 4.12 11.82
N THR A 349 2.94 4.66 10.62
CA THR A 349 2.63 6.09 10.39
C THR A 349 1.24 6.47 10.93
N LEU A 350 0.23 5.61 10.73
CA LEU A 350 -1.11 5.78 11.35
C LEU A 350 -1.03 5.84 12.88
N ALA A 351 -0.25 4.94 13.49
CA ALA A 351 -0.07 4.92 14.94
C ALA A 351 0.61 6.19 15.48
N LEU A 352 1.43 6.85 14.67
CA LEU A 352 2.17 8.07 15.05
C LEU A 352 1.36 9.36 14.86
N GLN A 353 0.21 9.31 14.20
CA GLN A 353 -0.65 10.48 14.06
C GLN A 353 -1.17 10.92 15.44
N ASP A 354 -1.00 12.20 15.77
CA ASP A 354 -1.48 12.80 17.04
C ASP A 354 -0.93 12.12 18.33
N VAL A 355 0.29 11.56 18.30
CA VAL A 355 1.02 11.05 19.49
C VAL A 355 1.90 12.10 20.12
#